data_1388acb7815e62f99be7bf486d6ea67a
#
_entry.id   1388acb7815e62f99be7bf486d6ea67a
#
_cell.length_a   1.000
_cell.length_b   1.000
_cell.length_c   1.000
_cell.angle_alpha   90.00
_cell.angle_beta   90.00
_cell.angle_gamma   90.00
#
_symmetry.space_group_name_H-M   'P 1'
#
loop_
_entity.id
_entity.type
_entity.pdbx_description
1 polymer ?
#
loop_
_entity_poly.entity_id
_entity_poly.type
_entity_poly.pdbx_seq_one_letter_code
_entity_poly.pdbx_strand_id
1 'polypeptide(L)'
;MADRVANMSKVKLVSPEVLKELCETQTPQGIVAEVAKQTQALPDSLSGKYLLLEDVQDPGNVGTMIRTADAADYDGVFLSDKSADIYNQKTLRSMQGSHFHLPIYRGPILEMVETCQKTRFTSLGNDSLRGFR
;
A
#
# COMPACT_ATOMS: atom_id res chain seq x y z
N MET A 1 4.27 -3.68 28.76
CA MET A 1 4.12 -4.01 27.34
C MET A 1 5.23 -4.97 26.87
N ALA A 2 6.48 -4.73 27.18
CA ALA A 2 7.61 -5.60 26.80
C ALA A 2 7.46 -7.05 27.28
N ASP A 3 7.01 -7.31 28.49
CA ASP A 3 6.88 -8.67 29.07
C ASP A 3 5.78 -9.52 28.38
N ARG A 4 4.76 -8.88 27.81
CA ARG A 4 3.69 -9.60 27.06
C ARG A 4 4.15 -10.03 25.68
N VAL A 5 5.07 -9.28 25.08
CA VAL A 5 5.61 -9.52 23.73
C VAL A 5 6.73 -10.55 23.78
N ALA A 6 7.54 -10.56 24.86
CA ALA A 6 8.67 -11.47 25.03
C ALA A 6 8.29 -12.97 25.07
N ASN A 7 7.04 -13.29 25.38
CA ASN A 7 6.53 -14.68 25.42
C ASN A 7 5.94 -15.20 24.10
N MET A 8 6.01 -14.43 23.02
CA MET A 8 5.55 -14.88 21.70
C MET A 8 6.67 -15.67 21.00
N SER A 9 6.35 -16.81 20.41
CA SER A 9 7.31 -17.75 19.79
C SER A 9 8.17 -17.17 18.64
N LYS A 10 7.82 -15.98 18.13
CA LYS A 10 8.52 -15.30 17.04
C LYS A 10 9.21 -14.00 17.48
N VAL A 11 9.31 -13.73 18.77
CA VAL A 11 9.93 -12.51 19.30
C VAL A 11 11.38 -12.77 19.66
N LYS A 12 12.26 -11.88 19.26
CA LYS A 12 13.67 -11.87 19.65
C LYS A 12 13.97 -10.57 20.40
N LEU A 13 14.60 -10.70 21.56
CA LEU A 13 15.15 -9.55 22.26
C LEU A 13 16.51 -9.22 21.67
N VAL A 14 16.72 -7.96 21.36
CA VAL A 14 17.96 -7.45 20.78
C VAL A 14 18.45 -6.24 21.57
N SER A 15 19.74 -5.91 21.47
CA SER A 15 20.28 -4.71 22.09
C SER A 15 19.78 -3.45 21.38
N PRO A 16 19.84 -2.27 22.03
CA PRO A 16 19.48 -1.00 21.39
C PRO A 16 20.28 -0.69 20.12
N GLU A 17 21.55 -1.10 20.08
CA GLU A 17 22.43 -0.93 18.92
C GLU A 17 21.94 -1.76 17.74
N VAL A 18 21.62 -3.03 17.95
CA VAL A 18 21.07 -3.94 16.92
C VAL A 18 19.70 -3.43 16.44
N LEU A 19 18.86 -2.95 17.35
CA LEU A 19 17.57 -2.37 16.98
C LEU A 19 17.73 -1.13 16.08
N LYS A 20 18.72 -0.31 16.36
CA LYS A 20 19.03 0.89 15.57
C LYS A 20 19.53 0.53 14.16
N GLU A 21 20.32 -0.54 14.02
CA GLU A 21 20.78 -1.04 12.71
C GLU A 21 19.62 -1.62 11.89
N LEU A 22 18.65 -2.27 12.53
CA LEU A 22 17.47 -2.82 11.88
C LEU A 22 16.46 -1.74 11.46
N CYS A 23 16.50 -0.57 12.08
CA CYS A 23 15.60 0.53 11.81
C CYS A 23 16.32 1.62 11.02
N GLU A 24 15.77 2.02 9.86
CA GLU A 24 16.27 3.19 9.11
C GLU A 24 15.92 4.54 9.79
N THR A 25 15.50 4.51 11.05
CA THR A 25 15.14 5.72 11.82
C THR A 25 16.17 6.03 12.88
N GLN A 26 16.47 7.32 13.06
CA GLN A 26 17.41 7.77 14.10
C GLN A 26 16.91 7.47 15.52
N THR A 27 15.59 7.43 15.71
CA THR A 27 14.94 7.18 17.02
C THR A 27 13.91 6.05 16.88
N PRO A 28 14.33 4.77 16.94
CA PRO A 28 13.42 3.64 16.91
C PRO A 28 12.52 3.62 18.15
N GLN A 29 11.27 3.20 17.98
CA GLN A 29 10.28 3.11 19.07
C GLN A 29 10.42 1.86 19.96
N GLY A 30 11.56 1.18 19.92
CA GLY A 30 11.83 0.01 20.75
C GLY A 30 11.28 -1.33 20.22
N ILE A 31 10.54 -1.32 19.12
CA ILE A 31 10.02 -2.52 18.47
C ILE A 31 10.17 -2.39 16.95
N VAL A 32 10.61 -3.48 16.30
CA VAL A 32 10.58 -3.64 14.85
C VAL A 32 9.87 -4.95 14.51
N ALA A 33 9.09 -4.97 13.46
CA ALA A 33 8.43 -6.16 12.96
C ALA A 33 8.85 -6.43 11.51
N GLU A 34 9.26 -7.67 11.26
CA GLU A 34 9.43 -8.19 9.90
C GLU A 34 8.13 -8.86 9.47
N VAL A 35 7.58 -8.44 8.34
CA VAL A 35 6.32 -8.95 7.80
C VAL A 35 6.53 -9.39 6.36
N ALA A 36 6.01 -10.56 6.00
CA ALA A 36 6.06 -11.03 4.62
C ALA A 36 5.25 -10.08 3.70
N LYS A 37 5.85 -9.71 2.58
CA LYS A 37 5.16 -8.91 1.57
C LYS A 37 3.98 -9.71 1.00
N GLN A 38 2.83 -9.09 0.97
CA GLN A 38 1.67 -9.64 0.29
C GLN A 38 1.69 -9.19 -1.17
N THR A 39 1.81 -10.14 -2.09
CA THR A 39 1.64 -9.88 -3.53
C THR A 39 0.22 -10.29 -3.88
N GLN A 40 -0.56 -9.35 -4.38
CA GLN A 40 -1.92 -9.63 -4.85
C GLN A 40 -1.94 -9.60 -6.37
N ALA A 41 -2.41 -10.70 -6.96
CA ALA A 41 -2.68 -10.74 -8.38
C ALA A 41 -3.93 -9.91 -8.71
N LEU A 42 -3.96 -9.30 -9.89
CA LEU A 42 -5.12 -8.58 -10.36
C LEU A 42 -6.29 -9.57 -10.50
N PRO A 43 -7.46 -9.30 -9.90
CA PRO A 43 -8.59 -10.21 -10.01
C PRO A 43 -9.21 -10.15 -11.41
N ASP A 44 -9.77 -11.28 -11.87
CA ASP A 44 -10.45 -11.38 -13.17
C ASP A 44 -11.73 -10.53 -13.26
N SER A 45 -12.33 -10.24 -12.11
CA SER A 45 -13.53 -9.40 -12.00
C SER A 45 -13.42 -8.48 -10.80
N LEU A 46 -13.92 -7.27 -10.96
CA LEU A 46 -13.92 -6.24 -9.92
C LEU A 46 -15.37 -5.90 -9.53
N SER A 47 -15.59 -5.52 -8.30
CA SER A 47 -16.84 -4.95 -7.83
C SER A 47 -16.55 -3.89 -6.78
N GLY A 48 -17.32 -2.79 -6.76
CA GLY A 48 -17.14 -1.73 -5.78
C GLY A 48 -16.36 -0.51 -6.30
N LYS A 49 -15.64 0.16 -5.42
CA LYS A 49 -14.93 1.43 -5.66
C LYS A 49 -13.42 1.21 -5.65
N TYR A 50 -12.72 1.62 -6.67
CA TYR A 50 -11.27 1.50 -6.77
C TYR A 50 -10.63 2.85 -7.06
N LEU A 51 -9.47 3.09 -6.44
CA LEU A 51 -8.63 4.24 -6.72
C LEU A 51 -7.50 3.81 -7.67
N LEU A 52 -7.34 4.54 -8.76
CA LEU A 52 -6.28 4.31 -9.75
C LEU A 52 -5.25 5.43 -9.65
N LEU A 53 -4.00 5.08 -9.36
CA LEU A 53 -2.88 6.01 -9.20
C LEU A 53 -1.85 5.77 -10.30
N GLU A 54 -1.80 6.70 -11.26
CA GLU A 54 -0.84 6.66 -12.35
C GLU A 54 0.37 7.54 -12.03
N ASP A 55 1.56 6.91 -12.05
CA ASP A 55 2.87 7.56 -11.96
C ASP A 55 3.03 8.53 -10.76
N VAL A 56 2.39 8.22 -9.65
CA VAL A 56 2.55 8.99 -8.41
C VAL A 56 3.88 8.64 -7.75
N GLN A 57 4.87 9.50 -7.90
CA GLN A 57 6.24 9.21 -7.49
C GLN A 57 6.59 9.61 -6.06
N ASP A 58 5.86 10.55 -5.43
CA ASP A 58 6.13 10.90 -4.03
C ASP A 58 5.59 9.83 -3.07
N PRO A 59 6.48 9.19 -2.27
CA PRO A 59 6.07 8.13 -1.34
C PRO A 59 5.06 8.59 -0.28
N GLY A 60 5.15 9.85 0.14
CA GLY A 60 4.23 10.43 1.11
C GLY A 60 2.82 10.58 0.54
N ASN A 61 2.72 11.03 -0.72
CA ASN A 61 1.44 11.17 -1.42
C ASN A 61 0.79 9.80 -1.67
N VAL A 62 1.56 8.81 -2.16
CA VAL A 62 1.05 7.44 -2.34
C VAL A 62 0.46 6.91 -1.04
N GLY A 63 1.20 6.98 0.06
CA GLY A 63 0.72 6.51 1.36
C GLY A 63 -0.52 7.26 1.86
N THR A 64 -0.57 8.57 1.67
CA THR A 64 -1.73 9.40 2.06
C THR A 64 -2.96 9.05 1.23
N MET A 65 -2.81 8.85 -0.08
CA MET A 65 -3.91 8.47 -0.97
C MET A 65 -4.47 7.08 -0.62
N ILE A 66 -3.60 6.10 -0.34
CA ILE A 66 -4.02 4.77 0.10
C ILE A 66 -4.78 4.86 1.42
N ARG A 67 -4.29 5.60 2.40
CA ARG A 67 -4.98 5.82 3.68
C ARG A 67 -6.33 6.51 3.49
N THR A 68 -6.42 7.46 2.58
CA THR A 68 -7.67 8.15 2.27
C THR A 68 -8.67 7.20 1.61
N ALA A 69 -8.22 6.34 0.70
CA ALA A 69 -9.06 5.32 0.08
C ALA A 69 -9.61 4.32 1.11
N ASP A 70 -8.76 3.85 2.04
CA ASP A 70 -9.17 2.99 3.16
C ASP A 70 -10.24 3.68 4.04
N ALA A 71 -9.99 4.92 4.43
CA ALA A 71 -10.95 5.71 5.23
C ALA A 71 -12.27 6.03 4.50
N ALA A 72 -12.26 6.06 3.17
CA ALA A 72 -13.43 6.30 2.32
C ALA A 72 -14.12 5.00 1.87
N ASP A 73 -13.75 3.88 2.46
CA ASP A 73 -14.34 2.57 2.22
C ASP A 73 -14.26 2.16 0.72
N TYR A 74 -13.06 2.29 0.15
CA TYR A 74 -12.72 1.78 -1.17
C TYR A 74 -12.41 0.29 -1.10
N ASP A 75 -12.70 -0.44 -2.17
CA ASP A 75 -12.48 -1.89 -2.27
C ASP A 75 -11.07 -2.26 -2.76
N GLY A 76 -10.29 -1.28 -3.19
CA GLY A 76 -8.89 -1.48 -3.56
C GLY A 76 -8.23 -0.25 -4.18
N VAL A 77 -6.91 -0.36 -4.35
CA VAL A 77 -6.08 0.65 -5.01
C VAL A 77 -5.24 0.00 -6.09
N PHE A 78 -5.19 0.61 -7.26
CA PHE A 78 -4.28 0.25 -8.35
C PHE A 78 -3.14 1.26 -8.44
N LEU A 79 -1.91 0.77 -8.51
CA LEU A 79 -0.70 1.56 -8.69
C LEU A 79 -0.02 1.18 -10.00
N SER A 80 0.31 2.16 -10.83
CA SER A 80 1.17 1.94 -11.98
C SER A 80 2.57 1.51 -11.56
N ASP A 81 3.31 0.87 -12.47
CA ASP A 81 4.67 0.38 -12.22
C ASP A 81 5.65 1.49 -11.85
N LYS A 82 5.43 2.71 -12.35
CA LYS A 82 6.28 3.87 -12.07
C LYS A 82 5.92 4.63 -10.81
N SER A 83 4.83 4.27 -10.14
CA SER A 83 4.48 4.86 -8.84
C SER A 83 5.46 4.44 -7.76
N ALA A 84 5.59 5.23 -6.70
CA ALA A 84 6.48 4.94 -5.58
C ALA A 84 6.20 3.56 -4.95
N ASP A 85 7.24 2.95 -4.40
CA ASP A 85 7.13 1.66 -3.73
C ASP A 85 6.31 1.81 -2.44
N ILE A 86 5.26 0.97 -2.31
CA ILE A 86 4.41 0.94 -1.11
C ILE A 86 5.15 0.45 0.13
N TYR A 87 6.24 -0.30 -0.05
CA TYR A 87 7.08 -0.80 1.02
C TYR A 87 8.24 0.14 1.39
N ASN A 88 8.35 1.28 0.71
CA ASN A 88 9.23 2.36 1.16
C ASN A 88 8.78 2.84 2.54
N GLN A 89 9.74 3.08 3.46
CA GLN A 89 9.42 3.46 4.83
C GLN A 89 8.59 4.74 4.94
N LYS A 90 8.82 5.72 4.06
CA LYS A 90 8.02 6.96 4.04
C LYS A 90 6.57 6.65 3.63
N THR A 91 6.36 5.75 2.66
CA THR A 91 5.02 5.30 2.25
C THR A 91 4.33 4.53 3.37
N LEU A 92 5.02 3.55 3.99
CA LEU A 92 4.48 2.77 5.10
C LEU A 92 4.02 3.65 6.27
N ARG A 93 4.81 4.66 6.63
CA ARG A 93 4.42 5.63 7.67
C ARG A 93 3.19 6.44 7.27
N SER A 94 3.12 6.90 6.02
CA SER A 94 1.99 7.69 5.53
C SER A 94 0.71 6.87 5.44
N MET A 95 0.80 5.58 5.10
CA MET A 95 -0.34 4.66 5.04
C MET A 95 -0.90 4.29 6.41
N GLN A 96 -0.10 4.35 7.47
CA GLN A 96 -0.52 4.03 8.85
C GLN A 96 -1.22 2.67 9.00
N GLY A 97 -0.80 1.66 8.26
CA GLY A 97 -1.36 0.31 8.32
C GLY A 97 -2.50 0.00 7.35
N SER A 98 -2.98 0.97 6.56
CA SER A 98 -4.08 0.76 5.61
C SER A 98 -3.84 -0.36 4.59
N HIS A 99 -2.58 -0.68 4.27
CA HIS A 99 -2.23 -1.80 3.39
C HIS A 99 -2.57 -3.19 3.96
N PHE A 100 -2.95 -3.29 5.23
CA PHE A 100 -3.47 -4.52 5.83
C PHE A 100 -4.98 -4.66 5.67
N HIS A 101 -5.69 -3.58 5.37
CA HIS A 101 -7.15 -3.54 5.26
C HIS A 101 -7.61 -3.53 3.82
N LEU A 102 -6.85 -2.89 2.94
CA LEU A 102 -7.23 -2.57 1.57
C LEU A 102 -6.29 -3.28 0.59
N PRO A 103 -6.77 -4.07 -0.38
CA PRO A 103 -5.93 -4.68 -1.40
C PRO A 103 -5.28 -3.62 -2.28
N ILE A 104 -3.99 -3.79 -2.52
CA ILE A 104 -3.21 -2.89 -3.38
C ILE A 104 -2.61 -3.73 -4.51
N TYR A 105 -2.99 -3.39 -5.73
CA TYR A 105 -2.54 -4.03 -6.95
C TYR A 105 -1.50 -3.16 -7.63
N ARG A 106 -0.48 -3.77 -8.23
CA ARG A 106 0.54 -3.07 -8.98
C ARG A 106 0.71 -3.68 -10.36
N GLY A 107 0.81 -2.86 -11.38
CA GLY A 107 1.03 -3.31 -12.74
C GLY A 107 0.80 -2.21 -13.79
N PRO A 108 0.83 -2.60 -15.08
CA PRO A 108 0.58 -1.68 -16.18
C PRO A 108 -0.81 -1.07 -16.09
N ILE A 109 -0.90 0.25 -16.14
CA ILE A 109 -2.14 1.00 -15.96
C ILE A 109 -3.22 0.59 -16.98
N LEU A 110 -2.81 0.28 -18.21
CA LEU A 110 -3.74 -0.13 -19.28
C LEU A 110 -4.47 -1.44 -18.96
N GLU A 111 -3.76 -2.43 -18.43
CA GLU A 111 -4.38 -3.71 -18.00
C GLU A 111 -5.40 -3.49 -16.88
N MET A 112 -5.10 -2.59 -15.96
CA MET A 112 -5.99 -2.22 -14.87
C MET A 112 -7.26 -1.54 -15.40
N VAL A 113 -7.11 -0.60 -16.35
CA VAL A 113 -8.23 0.09 -17.00
C VAL A 113 -9.09 -0.90 -17.80
N GLU A 114 -8.47 -1.80 -18.56
CA GLU A 114 -9.20 -2.84 -19.31
C GLU A 114 -10.00 -3.76 -18.39
N THR A 115 -9.44 -4.16 -17.25
CA THR A 115 -10.15 -4.97 -16.25
C THR A 115 -11.33 -4.22 -15.67
N CYS A 116 -11.19 -2.91 -15.40
CA CYS A 116 -12.30 -2.06 -14.99
C CYS A 116 -13.39 -1.97 -16.08
N GLN A 117 -13.02 -1.79 -17.33
CA GLN A 117 -13.97 -1.69 -18.44
C GLN A 117 -14.76 -2.98 -18.68
N LYS A 118 -14.10 -4.16 -18.59
CA LYS A 118 -14.77 -5.47 -18.71
C LYS A 118 -15.87 -5.66 -17.67
N THR A 119 -15.73 -5.06 -16.50
CA THR A 119 -16.70 -5.14 -15.39
C THR A 119 -17.74 -4.02 -15.37
N ARG A 120 -17.85 -3.21 -16.41
CA ARG A 120 -18.78 -2.07 -16.55
C ARG A 120 -18.63 -0.99 -15.46
N PHE A 121 -17.40 -0.72 -15.04
CA PHE A 121 -17.14 0.40 -14.14
C PHE A 121 -17.33 1.75 -14.85
N THR A 122 -17.93 2.71 -14.16
CA THR A 122 -17.90 4.10 -14.57
C THR A 122 -16.60 4.72 -14.09
N SER A 123 -15.72 5.11 -15.00
CA SER A 123 -14.49 5.83 -14.66
C SER A 123 -14.79 7.32 -14.42
N LEU A 124 -14.47 7.79 -13.21
CA LEU A 124 -14.43 9.20 -12.88
C LEU A 124 -12.95 9.62 -12.83
N GLY A 125 -12.47 10.28 -13.84
CA GLY A 125 -11.07 10.69 -13.95
C GLY A 125 -10.90 12.11 -14.43
N ASN A 126 -9.72 12.67 -14.22
CA ASN A 126 -9.32 13.96 -14.75
C ASN A 126 -9.16 13.88 -16.28
N ASP A 127 -9.24 15.00 -16.98
CA ASP A 127 -9.34 15.12 -18.45
C ASP A 127 -8.30 14.36 -19.30
N SER A 128 -7.20 13.91 -18.70
CA SER A 128 -6.18 13.12 -19.38
C SER A 128 -6.61 11.71 -19.81
N LEU A 129 -7.74 11.20 -19.32
CA LEU A 129 -8.29 9.87 -19.68
C LEU A 129 -9.44 9.96 -20.70
N ARG A 130 -9.73 11.11 -21.29
CA ARG A 130 -10.79 11.28 -22.30
C ARG A 130 -10.58 10.51 -23.62
N GLY A 131 -9.44 9.84 -23.78
CA GLY A 131 -9.14 9.00 -24.96
C GLY A 131 -9.72 7.59 -24.95
N PHE A 132 -10.30 7.15 -23.84
CA PHE A 132 -10.85 5.80 -23.69
C PHE A 132 -12.37 5.83 -23.59
N ARG A 133 -13.02 6.03 -24.75
CA ARG A 133 -14.45 5.72 -24.93
C ARG A 133 -14.60 4.53 -25.86
#